data_c644da52134c9277188f872149ccedc4
#
_entry.id   c644da52134c9277188f872149ccedc4
#
_cell.length_a   1.000
_cell.length_b   1.000
_cell.length_c   1.000
_cell.angle_alpha   90.00
_cell.angle_beta   90.00
_cell.angle_gamma   90.00
#
_symmetry.space_group_name_H-M   'P 1'
#
loop_
_entity.id
_entity.type
_entity.pdbx_description
1 polymer ?
#
loop_
_entity_poly.entity_id
_entity_poly.type
_entity_poly.pdbx_seq_one_letter_code
_entity_poly.pdbx_strand_id
1 'polypeptide(L)'
;MKSFLDRVFYVSGANGNLLRHKVGAGLVAVRRTGGMTAFGQLNHYLMYAEMLVPTSNYWNVIHGAKPGEAVQDLEGVQLMRVLGKNMAWLLKLQANGLAEVGSGMGGTEARLAVVAPEKEAKVRMSFIR
;
A
#
# COMPACT_ATOMS: atom_id res chain seq x y z
N MET A 1 -13.73 11.91 1.25
CA MET A 1 -12.57 11.04 0.96
C MET A 1 -12.84 10.07 -0.18
N LYS A 2 -13.90 9.24 -0.15
CA LYS A 2 -14.18 8.24 -1.19
C LYS A 2 -14.14 8.83 -2.61
N SER A 3 -14.91 9.87 -2.91
CA SER A 3 -14.94 10.50 -4.24
C SER A 3 -13.58 11.01 -4.72
N PHE A 4 -12.70 11.42 -3.80
CA PHE A 4 -11.32 11.80 -4.12
C PHE A 4 -10.52 10.55 -4.53
N LEU A 5 -10.59 9.48 -3.75
CA LEU A 5 -9.90 8.22 -4.05
C LEU A 5 -10.38 7.63 -5.38
N ASP A 6 -11.70 7.58 -5.61
CA ASP A 6 -12.26 7.09 -6.87
C ASP A 6 -11.62 7.80 -8.08
N ARG A 7 -11.49 9.14 -8.00
CA ARG A 7 -10.88 9.93 -9.09
C ARG A 7 -9.39 9.68 -9.24
N VAL A 8 -8.64 9.70 -8.12
CA VAL A 8 -7.19 9.49 -8.14
C VAL A 8 -6.84 8.13 -8.74
N PHE A 9 -7.49 7.07 -8.28
CA PHE A 9 -7.21 5.73 -8.75
C PHE A 9 -7.70 5.48 -10.18
N TYR A 10 -8.84 6.08 -10.56
CA TYR A 10 -9.32 6.03 -11.94
C TYR A 10 -8.35 6.74 -12.90
N VAL A 11 -7.94 7.96 -12.59
CA VAL A 11 -7.00 8.75 -13.40
C VAL A 11 -5.64 8.05 -13.46
N SER A 12 -5.13 7.54 -12.34
CA SER A 12 -3.89 6.76 -12.31
C SER A 12 -3.97 5.55 -13.25
N GLY A 13 -5.06 4.80 -13.19
CA GLY A 13 -5.27 3.64 -14.07
C GLY A 13 -5.32 3.99 -15.55
N ALA A 14 -5.98 5.08 -15.91
CA ALA A 14 -6.09 5.59 -17.28
C ALA A 14 -4.74 6.09 -17.82
N ASN A 15 -3.83 6.52 -16.96
CA ASN A 15 -2.50 7.04 -17.31
C ASN A 15 -1.38 6.02 -17.05
N GLY A 16 -1.60 4.75 -17.32
CA GLY A 16 -0.56 3.72 -17.22
C GLY A 16 -0.36 3.16 -15.81
N ASN A 17 -1.32 3.40 -14.91
CA ASN A 17 -1.27 2.96 -13.51
C ASN A 17 -0.08 3.57 -12.75
N LEU A 18 -0.08 4.89 -12.61
CA LEU A 18 0.99 5.69 -11.99
C LEU A 18 1.33 5.27 -10.54
N LEU A 19 0.43 4.54 -9.88
CA LEU A 19 0.60 4.07 -8.51
C LEU A 19 1.17 2.65 -8.42
N ARG A 20 1.31 1.97 -9.54
CA ARG A 20 1.84 0.60 -9.61
C ARG A 20 3.21 0.51 -8.93
N HIS A 21 3.39 -0.50 -8.08
CA HIS A 21 4.59 -0.79 -7.30
C HIS A 21 5.01 0.31 -6.31
N LYS A 22 4.22 1.38 -6.14
CA LYS A 22 4.44 2.31 -5.03
C LYS A 22 4.03 1.66 -3.72
N VAL A 23 4.72 2.00 -2.65
CA VAL A 23 4.37 1.53 -1.30
C VAL A 23 3.20 2.37 -0.77
N GLY A 24 2.16 1.71 -0.31
CA GLY A 24 0.99 2.38 0.26
C GLY A 24 0.36 1.57 1.38
N ALA A 25 -0.28 2.22 2.33
CA ALA A 25 -1.00 1.56 3.41
C ALA A 25 -2.31 2.28 3.74
N GLY A 26 -3.37 1.51 3.99
CA GLY A 26 -4.59 2.00 4.60
C GLY A 26 -4.46 2.03 6.12
N LEU A 27 -4.95 3.08 6.74
CA LEU A 27 -5.10 3.16 8.19
C LEU A 27 -6.36 3.96 8.52
N VAL A 28 -7.01 3.63 9.63
CA VAL A 28 -8.30 4.22 9.99
C VAL A 28 -8.32 4.58 11.47
N ALA A 29 -8.69 5.83 11.77
CA ALA A 29 -9.02 6.24 13.12
C ALA A 29 -10.53 6.17 13.33
N VAL A 30 -10.97 5.48 14.36
CA VAL A 30 -12.39 5.26 14.64
C VAL A 30 -12.73 5.49 16.10
N ARG A 31 -14.00 5.86 16.34
CA ARG A 31 -14.51 5.95 17.73
C ARG A 31 -14.85 4.58 18.30
N ARG A 32 -15.47 3.68 17.51
CA ARG A 32 -16.02 2.38 17.96
C ARG A 32 -15.94 1.31 16.89
N THR A 33 -16.96 1.23 16.04
CA THR A 33 -17.16 0.22 15.00
C THR A 33 -17.03 0.80 13.61
N GLY A 34 -17.03 -0.04 12.58
CA GLY A 34 -16.92 0.39 11.19
C GLY A 34 -15.47 0.54 10.68
N GLY A 35 -14.48 0.50 11.57
CA GLY A 35 -13.07 0.60 11.19
C GLY A 35 -12.64 -0.44 10.17
N MET A 36 -13.05 -1.70 10.35
CA MET A 36 -12.71 -2.80 9.45
C MET A 36 -13.29 -2.62 8.06
N THR A 37 -14.54 -2.14 7.96
CA THR A 37 -15.15 -1.87 6.65
C THR A 37 -14.42 -0.76 5.90
N ALA A 38 -14.10 0.34 6.59
CA ALA A 38 -13.34 1.44 6.00
C ALA A 38 -11.92 1.00 5.62
N PHE A 39 -11.23 0.25 6.48
CA PHE A 39 -9.91 -0.32 6.24
C PHE A 39 -9.91 -1.24 5.01
N GLY A 40 -10.90 -2.14 4.89
CA GLY A 40 -11.07 -3.01 3.74
C GLY A 40 -11.24 -2.21 2.44
N GLN A 41 -12.08 -1.18 2.45
CA GLN A 41 -12.27 -0.33 1.28
C GLN A 41 -10.99 0.40 0.85
N LEU A 42 -10.18 0.90 1.79
CA LEU A 42 -8.90 1.52 1.48
C LEU A 42 -7.93 0.52 0.83
N ASN A 43 -7.85 -0.69 1.38
CA ASN A 43 -6.98 -1.73 0.82
C ASN A 43 -7.41 -2.17 -0.58
N HIS A 44 -8.72 -2.19 -0.90
CA HIS A 44 -9.18 -2.48 -2.26
C HIS A 44 -8.62 -1.48 -3.29
N TYR A 45 -8.52 -0.20 -2.96
CA TYR A 45 -7.90 0.79 -3.85
C TYR A 45 -6.42 0.48 -4.08
N LEU A 46 -5.68 0.19 -3.00
CA LEU A 46 -4.25 -0.11 -3.07
C LEU A 46 -3.99 -1.37 -3.93
N MET A 47 -4.78 -2.42 -3.72
CA MET A 47 -4.70 -3.66 -4.49
C MET A 47 -5.07 -3.46 -5.96
N TYR A 48 -6.15 -2.68 -6.23
CA TYR A 48 -6.56 -2.36 -7.60
C TYR A 48 -5.45 -1.67 -8.40
N ALA A 49 -4.65 -0.83 -7.74
CA ALA A 49 -3.56 -0.08 -8.36
C ALA A 49 -2.22 -0.85 -8.37
N GLU A 50 -2.19 -2.13 -8.03
CA GLU A 50 -0.97 -2.96 -7.97
C GLU A 50 0.10 -2.35 -7.04
N MET A 51 -0.33 -1.73 -5.93
CA MET A 51 0.58 -1.16 -4.94
C MET A 51 1.15 -2.24 -4.02
N LEU A 52 2.33 -1.98 -3.47
CA LEU A 52 2.94 -2.81 -2.44
C LEU A 52 2.42 -2.39 -1.07
N VAL A 53 1.72 -3.29 -0.39
CA VAL A 53 1.04 -2.98 0.88
C VAL A 53 1.80 -3.62 2.04
N PRO A 54 2.58 -2.84 2.82
CA PRO A 54 3.17 -3.32 4.05
C PRO A 54 2.08 -3.53 5.11
N THR A 55 2.26 -4.52 5.95
CA THR A 55 1.37 -4.82 7.06
C THR A 55 1.97 -4.37 8.39
N SER A 56 1.14 -4.23 9.40
CA SER A 56 1.56 -4.22 10.82
C SER A 56 1.44 -5.63 11.40
N ASN A 57 1.44 -5.74 12.71
CA ASN A 57 1.18 -7.00 13.41
C ASN A 57 -0.32 -7.27 13.65
N TYR A 58 -1.20 -6.36 13.23
CA TYR A 58 -2.66 -6.51 13.26
C TYR A 58 -3.33 -5.55 12.26
N TRP A 59 -4.64 -5.35 12.35
CA TRP A 59 -5.36 -4.40 11.48
C TRP A 59 -4.99 -2.95 11.80
N ASN A 60 -4.73 -2.14 10.79
CA ASN A 60 -4.29 -0.75 10.96
C ASN A 60 -5.46 0.16 11.38
N VAL A 61 -6.03 -0.11 12.52
CA VAL A 61 -7.12 0.65 13.13
C VAL A 61 -6.67 1.20 14.47
N ILE A 62 -6.93 2.48 14.74
CA ILE A 62 -6.65 3.15 15.99
C ILE A 62 -7.93 3.79 16.52
N HIS A 63 -8.14 3.76 17.84
CA HIS A 63 -9.38 4.20 18.46
C HIS A 63 -9.22 5.53 19.20
N GLY A 64 -10.21 6.41 19.02
CA GLY A 64 -10.30 7.70 19.71
C GLY A 64 -11.53 8.47 19.27
N ALA A 65 -12.19 9.17 20.18
CA ALA A 65 -13.39 9.96 19.93
C ALA A 65 -13.13 11.47 19.94
N LYS A 66 -12.23 11.93 20.79
CA LYS A 66 -11.88 13.33 20.98
C LYS A 66 -10.44 13.60 20.52
N PRO A 67 -10.09 14.85 20.25
CA PRO A 67 -8.70 15.20 19.99
C PRO A 67 -7.76 14.70 21.07
N GLY A 68 -6.67 14.03 20.69
CA GLY A 68 -5.69 13.46 21.60
C GLY A 68 -6.00 12.08 22.16
N GLU A 69 -7.20 11.54 22.02
CA GLU A 69 -7.53 10.19 22.54
C GLU A 69 -6.85 9.07 21.76
N ALA A 70 -6.69 9.22 20.45
CA ALA A 70 -6.07 8.18 19.63
C ALA A 70 -4.63 7.85 20.05
N VAL A 71 -3.87 8.80 20.59
CA VAL A 71 -2.52 8.54 21.12
C VAL A 71 -2.52 7.84 22.47
N GLN A 72 -3.68 7.70 23.11
CA GLN A 72 -3.86 6.95 24.35
C GLN A 72 -4.24 5.48 24.08
N ASP A 73 -4.62 5.13 22.85
CA ASP A 73 -4.78 3.76 22.41
C ASP A 73 -3.39 3.14 22.18
N LEU A 74 -2.84 2.55 23.23
CA LEU A 74 -1.49 2.00 23.25
C LEU A 74 -1.30 0.88 22.21
N GLU A 75 -2.34 0.07 22.01
CA GLU A 75 -2.33 -0.97 20.96
C GLU A 75 -2.33 -0.34 19.56
N GLY A 76 -3.25 0.57 19.29
CA GLY A 76 -3.30 1.28 18.01
C GLY A 76 -2.02 2.03 17.69
N VAL A 77 -1.40 2.70 18.68
CA VAL A 77 -0.10 3.37 18.54
C VAL A 77 1.00 2.36 18.22
N GLN A 78 0.99 1.17 18.84
CA GLN A 78 1.94 0.10 18.52
C GLN A 78 1.77 -0.34 17.07
N LEU A 79 0.54 -0.60 16.62
CA LEU A 79 0.23 -0.99 15.23
C LEU A 79 0.77 0.04 14.23
N MET A 80 0.53 1.33 14.46
CA MET A 80 1.02 2.40 13.60
C MET A 80 2.55 2.46 13.55
N ARG A 81 3.21 2.26 14.69
CA ARG A 81 4.67 2.23 14.77
C ARG A 81 5.27 1.02 14.03
N VAL A 82 4.66 -0.17 14.16
CA VAL A 82 5.09 -1.38 13.43
C VAL A 82 4.88 -1.20 11.94
N LEU A 83 3.72 -0.68 11.52
CA LEU A 83 3.44 -0.36 10.12
C LEU A 83 4.51 0.58 9.54
N GLY A 84 4.82 1.67 10.25
CA GLY A 84 5.83 2.63 9.81
C GLY A 84 7.22 2.00 9.66
N LYS A 85 7.61 1.09 10.57
CA LYS A 85 8.89 0.36 10.46
C LYS A 85 8.91 -0.58 9.25
N ASN A 86 7.84 -1.33 9.03
CA ASN A 86 7.72 -2.25 7.90
C ASN A 86 7.70 -1.48 6.56
N MET A 87 7.00 -0.35 6.51
CA MET A 87 7.00 0.53 5.34
C MET A 87 8.40 1.09 5.05
N ALA A 88 9.09 1.59 6.07
CA ALA A 88 10.44 2.11 5.92
C ALA A 88 11.44 1.04 5.46
N TRP A 89 11.30 -0.18 5.97
CA TRP A 89 12.12 -1.32 5.54
C TRP A 89 11.87 -1.65 4.06
N LEU A 90 10.62 -1.77 3.64
CA LEU A 90 10.25 -2.06 2.25
C LEU A 90 10.73 -0.97 1.28
N LEU A 91 10.61 0.31 1.66
CA LEU A 91 11.12 1.43 0.87
C LEU A 91 12.65 1.39 0.72
N LYS A 92 13.37 1.01 1.77
CA LYS A 92 14.84 0.83 1.71
C LYS A 92 15.23 -0.32 0.80
N LEU A 93 14.50 -1.43 0.84
CA LEU A 93 14.73 -2.56 -0.08
C LEU A 93 14.56 -2.14 -1.53
N GLN A 94 13.49 -1.40 -1.84
CA GLN A 94 13.28 -0.88 -3.19
C GLN A 94 14.40 0.08 -3.63
N ALA A 95 14.80 1.00 -2.75
CA ALA A 95 15.85 1.96 -3.04
C ALA A 95 17.20 1.28 -3.28
N ASN A 96 17.58 0.31 -2.44
CA ASN A 96 18.82 -0.43 -2.57
C ASN A 96 18.84 -1.28 -3.84
N GLY A 97 17.74 -1.98 -4.12
CA GLY A 97 17.63 -2.76 -5.35
C GLY A 97 17.77 -1.93 -6.62
N LEU A 98 17.16 -0.74 -6.65
CA LEU A 98 17.33 0.19 -7.78
C LEU A 98 18.76 0.72 -7.90
N ALA A 99 19.43 0.97 -6.77
CA ALA A 99 20.83 1.43 -6.75
C ALA A 99 21.79 0.36 -7.29
N GLU A 100 21.60 -0.91 -6.91
CA GLU A 100 22.40 -2.04 -7.42
C GLU A 100 22.25 -2.22 -8.94
N VAL A 101 21.03 -2.11 -9.45
CA VAL A 101 20.79 -2.13 -10.90
C VAL A 101 21.52 -0.98 -11.61
N GLY A 102 21.50 0.21 -11.03
CA GLY A 102 22.16 1.40 -11.59
C GLY A 102 23.69 1.33 -11.57
N SER A 103 24.28 0.70 -10.55
CA SER A 103 25.73 0.59 -10.36
C SER A 103 26.40 -0.52 -11.19
N GLY A 104 25.63 -1.41 -11.78
CA GLY A 104 26.17 -2.53 -12.56
C GLY A 104 26.85 -3.62 -11.73
N MET A 105 26.80 -3.55 -10.40
CA MET A 105 27.51 -4.46 -9.47
C MET A 105 26.86 -5.83 -9.30
N GLY A 106 25.65 -6.03 -9.80
CA GLY A 106 24.96 -7.32 -9.74
C GLY A 106 25.17 -8.16 -10.99
N GLY A 107 25.36 -9.47 -10.86
CA GLY A 107 25.30 -10.41 -11.97
C GLY A 107 23.91 -10.40 -12.64
N THR A 108 23.81 -11.00 -13.82
CA THR A 108 22.56 -11.01 -14.63
C THR A 108 21.35 -11.54 -13.85
N GLU A 109 21.55 -12.58 -13.02
CA GLU A 109 20.46 -13.14 -12.19
C GLU A 109 20.00 -12.19 -11.07
N ALA A 110 20.95 -11.50 -10.41
CA ALA A 110 20.61 -10.50 -9.39
C ALA A 110 19.87 -9.30 -9.99
N ARG A 111 20.20 -8.90 -11.21
CA ARG A 111 19.49 -7.86 -11.96
C ARG A 111 18.05 -8.26 -12.28
N LEU A 112 17.83 -9.49 -12.73
CA LEU A 112 16.49 -10.01 -13.04
C LEU A 112 15.61 -10.09 -11.79
N ALA A 113 16.18 -10.39 -10.63
CA ALA A 113 15.44 -10.47 -9.36
C ALA A 113 14.98 -9.10 -8.82
N VAL A 114 15.61 -8.00 -9.24
CA VAL A 114 15.35 -6.66 -8.70
C VAL A 114 14.54 -5.77 -9.63
N VAL A 115 14.52 -6.09 -10.92
CA VAL A 115 13.70 -5.35 -11.88
C VAL A 115 12.22 -5.67 -11.69
N ALA A 116 11.41 -4.63 -11.47
CA ALA A 116 9.98 -4.81 -11.34
C ALA A 116 9.38 -5.48 -12.59
N PRO A 117 8.43 -6.42 -12.43
CA PRO A 117 7.79 -7.09 -13.54
C PRO A 117 7.15 -6.10 -14.52
N GLU A 118 7.23 -6.39 -15.80
CA GLU A 118 6.52 -5.62 -16.82
C GLU A 118 5.01 -5.72 -16.63
N LYS A 119 4.31 -4.70 -17.07
CA LYS A 119 2.85 -4.69 -17.03
C LYS A 119 2.31 -5.54 -18.18
N GLU A 120 1.63 -6.63 -17.82
CA GLU A 120 0.91 -7.44 -18.79
C GLU A 120 -0.40 -6.77 -19.25
N ALA A 121 -0.75 -7.01 -20.51
CA ALA A 121 -2.06 -6.61 -21.04
C ALA A 121 -3.17 -7.39 -20.32
N LYS A 122 -4.20 -6.70 -19.86
CA LYS A 122 -5.35 -7.35 -19.20
C LYS A 122 -6.11 -8.22 -20.19
N VAL A 123 -6.16 -9.50 -19.95
CA VAL A 123 -7.10 -10.41 -20.61
C VAL A 123 -8.49 -10.20 -19.98
N ARG A 124 -9.44 -9.82 -20.81
CA ARG A 124 -10.83 -9.64 -20.36
C ARG A 124 -11.67 -10.84 -20.79
N MET A 125 -12.24 -11.51 -19.82
CA MET A 125 -13.21 -12.57 -20.05
C MET A 125 -14.57 -12.09 -19.56
N SER A 126 -15.60 -12.25 -20.40
CA SER A 126 -16.98 -11.95 -20.03
C SER A 126 -17.72 -13.25 -19.80
N PHE A 127 -17.98 -13.60 -18.55
CA PHE A 127 -18.80 -14.75 -18.16
C PHE A 127 -20.27 -14.40 -17.98
N ILE A 128 -20.62 -13.13 -18.01
CA ILE A 128 -22.00 -12.65 -17.89
C ILE A 128 -22.50 -12.41 -19.30
N ARG A 129 -23.46 -13.23 -19.72
CA ARG A 129 -24.23 -13.08 -20.94
C ARG A 129 -25.62 -12.60 -20.60
#